data_851fee5b5a5a47091980a5c2c8fb7576
#
_entry.id   851fee5b5a5a47091980a5c2c8fb7576
#
_cell.length_a   1.000
_cell.length_b   1.000
_cell.length_c   1.000
_cell.angle_alpha   90.00
_cell.angle_beta   90.00
_cell.angle_gamma   90.00
#
_symmetry.space_group_name_H-M   'P 1'
#
loop_
_entity.id
_entity.type
_entity.pdbx_description
1 polymer ?
#
loop_
_entity_poly.entity_id
_entity_poly.type
_entity_poly.pdbx_seq_one_letter_code
_entity_poly.pdbx_strand_id
1 'polypeptide(L)'
;MKKLIALLVFSGLALAGCGSHQSDTKTSSSSTSETKQTTTSSQDASEQKKLEQLRKDFNDAMTNENAVFPQLSNEVAEDEAVVKITTSQGDITVKLFPKYAPLAVENFLTHAKEGYYDGLLFHRVINNFMIQTGDPKGDGTGGESIWKGKDKSKDSGTGFENEYSPYLYNLRGALAMANSGPNTNGSQFYINQNKADISSKLPTDRFPAKIIEAYKEGGNPSLDGKHPVFGQVIDGM
;
A
#
# COMPACT_ATOMS: atom_id res chain seq x y z
N MET A 1 18.32 31.08 12.14
CA MET A 1 18.62 30.85 10.73
C MET A 1 17.46 30.02 10.15
N LYS A 2 16.62 30.62 9.32
CA LYS A 2 15.42 29.95 8.76
C LYS A 2 15.85 29.08 7.59
N LYS A 3 15.69 27.76 7.66
CA LYS A 3 15.90 26.87 6.51
C LYS A 3 14.63 26.77 5.68
N LEU A 4 14.74 27.18 4.43
CA LEU A 4 13.71 27.08 3.41
C LEU A 4 13.60 25.64 2.94
N ILE A 5 12.40 25.07 3.00
CA ILE A 5 12.09 23.76 2.41
C ILE A 5 11.65 23.99 0.97
N ALA A 6 12.42 23.54 0.01
CA ALA A 6 12.10 23.61 -1.41
C ALA A 6 11.12 22.49 -1.80
N LEU A 7 9.91 22.88 -2.14
CA LEU A 7 8.87 22.00 -2.69
C LEU A 7 9.07 21.93 -4.22
N LEU A 8 9.48 20.80 -4.77
CA LEU A 8 9.56 20.56 -6.21
C LEU A 8 8.15 20.27 -6.76
N VAL A 9 7.58 21.28 -7.41
CA VAL A 9 6.35 21.16 -8.19
C VAL A 9 6.75 20.85 -9.63
N PHE A 10 6.37 19.69 -10.14
CA PHE A 10 6.46 19.38 -11.57
C PHE A 10 5.31 20.06 -12.32
N SER A 11 5.64 21.13 -13.06
CA SER A 11 4.75 21.75 -14.03
C SER A 11 4.80 21.00 -15.35
N GLY A 12 3.69 20.42 -15.75
CA GLY A 12 3.51 19.88 -17.11
C GLY A 12 3.31 21.02 -18.11
N LEU A 13 4.14 21.06 -19.14
CA LEU A 13 4.12 22.02 -20.24
C LEU A 13 3.07 21.58 -21.27
N ALA A 14 2.02 22.37 -21.47
CA ALA A 14 1.08 22.22 -22.57
C ALA A 14 1.55 23.03 -23.76
N LEU A 15 1.78 22.39 -24.89
CA LEU A 15 2.06 23.02 -26.18
C LEU A 15 0.73 23.42 -26.85
N ALA A 16 0.52 24.72 -26.99
CA ALA A 16 -0.56 25.29 -27.80
C ALA A 16 -0.11 25.40 -29.26
N GLY A 17 -0.83 24.73 -30.17
CA GLY A 17 -0.72 24.94 -31.61
C GLY A 17 -1.82 25.88 -32.09
N CYS A 18 -1.46 27.01 -32.62
CA CYS A 18 -2.35 27.95 -33.31
C CYS A 18 -2.72 27.43 -34.72
N GLY A 19 -3.99 27.50 -35.08
CA GLY A 19 -4.49 27.40 -36.45
C GLY A 19 -5.81 28.13 -36.58
N SER A 20 -5.77 29.31 -37.21
CA SER A 20 -6.90 30.17 -37.51
C SER A 20 -7.75 29.62 -38.67
N HIS A 21 -9.07 29.61 -38.55
CA HIS A 21 -9.97 30.01 -39.61
C HIS A 21 -11.35 30.40 -39.09
N GLN A 22 -11.81 31.53 -39.57
CA GLN A 22 -13.03 32.24 -39.27
C GLN A 22 -14.13 31.83 -40.24
N SER A 23 -15.36 31.62 -39.78
CA SER A 23 -16.58 32.14 -40.41
C SER A 23 -17.84 31.77 -39.63
N ASP A 24 -18.71 32.73 -39.59
CA ASP A 24 -19.98 32.91 -38.90
C ASP A 24 -21.06 31.88 -39.14
N THR A 25 -21.95 31.60 -38.19
CA THR A 25 -23.37 31.99 -38.18
C THR A 25 -24.15 31.31 -37.01
N LYS A 26 -24.79 32.18 -36.19
CA LYS A 26 -26.03 32.13 -35.38
C LYS A 26 -26.78 30.79 -35.12
N THR A 27 -27.16 30.57 -33.90
CA THR A 27 -28.46 30.67 -33.22
C THR A 27 -28.77 29.55 -32.23
N SER A 28 -28.95 29.97 -30.98
CA SER A 28 -29.81 29.49 -29.87
C SER A 28 -30.03 28.01 -29.58
N SER A 29 -29.72 27.58 -28.38
CA SER A 29 -30.68 27.46 -27.24
C SER A 29 -30.04 26.73 -26.06
N SER A 30 -30.32 27.27 -24.90
CA SER A 30 -30.12 26.85 -23.53
C SER A 30 -30.38 25.35 -23.26
N SER A 31 -29.50 24.72 -22.44
CA SER A 31 -29.87 24.20 -21.12
C SER A 31 -28.80 23.27 -20.55
N THR A 32 -28.51 23.50 -19.28
CA THR A 32 -28.10 22.50 -18.25
C THR A 32 -26.65 22.02 -18.26
N SER A 33 -25.79 22.78 -17.58
CA SER A 33 -24.46 22.37 -17.14
C SER A 33 -24.26 22.60 -15.62
N GLU A 34 -25.14 22.08 -14.78
CA GLU A 34 -25.01 22.25 -13.32
C GLU A 34 -24.70 20.96 -12.52
N THR A 35 -24.60 19.80 -13.15
CA THR A 35 -24.46 18.54 -12.40
C THR A 35 -23.02 18.00 -12.30
N LYS A 36 -22.03 18.64 -12.92
CA LYS A 36 -20.63 18.16 -12.93
C LYS A 36 -19.71 18.82 -11.89
N GLN A 37 -20.14 19.92 -11.28
CA GLN A 37 -19.27 20.70 -10.39
C GLN A 37 -19.32 20.25 -8.93
N THR A 38 -20.38 19.56 -8.51
CA THR A 38 -20.60 19.18 -7.11
C THR A 38 -19.86 17.89 -6.72
N THR A 39 -19.61 16.99 -7.66
CA THR A 39 -18.90 15.73 -7.40
C THR A 39 -17.38 15.89 -7.30
N THR A 40 -16.80 16.78 -8.09
CA THR A 40 -15.34 17.04 -8.07
C THR A 40 -14.91 17.70 -6.75
N SER A 41 -15.70 18.64 -6.21
CA SER A 41 -15.37 19.34 -4.97
C SER A 41 -15.42 18.45 -3.71
N SER A 42 -16.26 17.42 -3.70
CA SER A 42 -16.37 16.50 -2.55
C SER A 42 -15.24 15.44 -2.54
N GLN A 43 -14.78 15.01 -3.70
CA GLN A 43 -13.64 14.10 -3.82
C GLN A 43 -12.34 14.80 -3.41
N ASP A 44 -12.10 16.02 -3.91
CA ASP A 44 -10.94 16.83 -3.54
C ASP A 44 -10.89 17.09 -2.02
N ALA A 45 -12.02 17.37 -1.37
CA ALA A 45 -12.10 17.57 0.07
C ALA A 45 -11.82 16.27 0.88
N SER A 46 -12.22 15.12 0.35
CA SER A 46 -11.95 13.80 0.93
C SER A 46 -10.48 13.45 0.86
N GLU A 47 -9.85 13.64 -0.30
CA GLU A 47 -8.42 13.41 -0.49
C GLU A 47 -7.54 14.34 0.35
N GLN A 48 -7.93 15.61 0.46
CA GLN A 48 -7.23 16.56 1.34
C GLN A 48 -7.28 16.13 2.82
N LYS A 49 -8.43 15.63 3.29
CA LYS A 49 -8.54 15.10 4.67
C LYS A 49 -7.67 13.86 4.89
N LYS A 50 -7.65 12.92 3.93
CA LYS A 50 -6.77 11.75 3.99
C LYS A 50 -5.29 12.17 4.07
N LEU A 51 -4.89 13.12 3.25
CA LEU A 51 -3.52 13.62 3.23
C LEU A 51 -3.14 14.36 4.51
N GLU A 52 -4.05 15.16 5.07
CA GLU A 52 -3.82 15.85 6.34
C GLU A 52 -3.69 14.85 7.50
N GLN A 53 -4.54 13.81 7.54
CA GLN A 53 -4.44 12.75 8.54
C GLN A 53 -3.10 12.00 8.40
N LEU A 54 -2.72 11.62 7.19
CA LEU A 54 -1.44 10.94 6.94
C LEU A 54 -0.24 11.78 7.41
N ARG A 55 -0.29 13.11 7.23
CA ARG A 55 0.76 14.03 7.72
C ARG A 55 0.81 14.07 9.26
N LYS A 56 -0.34 14.06 9.92
CA LYS A 56 -0.42 14.02 11.39
C LYS A 56 0.14 12.71 11.91
N ASP A 57 -0.26 11.59 11.31
CA ASP A 57 0.21 10.26 11.69
C ASP A 57 1.72 10.11 11.46
N PHE A 58 2.23 10.64 10.33
CA PHE A 58 3.67 10.65 10.07
C PHE A 58 4.44 11.49 11.11
N ASN A 59 3.94 12.67 11.44
CA ASN A 59 4.57 13.48 12.47
C ASN A 59 4.55 12.80 13.83
N ASP A 60 3.44 12.16 14.21
CA ASP A 60 3.33 11.38 15.44
C ASP A 60 4.34 10.22 15.44
N ALA A 61 4.36 9.41 14.37
CA ALA A 61 5.31 8.30 14.24
C ALA A 61 6.77 8.76 14.38
N MET A 62 7.11 9.95 13.86
CA MET A 62 8.47 10.49 13.89
C MET A 62 8.88 11.12 15.23
N THR A 63 7.94 11.72 15.97
CA THR A 63 8.27 12.59 17.12
C THR A 63 7.74 12.08 18.45
N ASN A 64 6.75 11.20 18.45
CA ASN A 64 6.17 10.64 19.69
C ASN A 64 6.98 9.43 20.15
N GLU A 65 7.72 9.59 21.24
CA GLU A 65 8.51 8.49 21.84
C GLU A 65 7.62 7.29 22.26
N ASN A 66 6.32 7.54 22.52
CA ASN A 66 5.35 6.51 22.88
C ASN A 66 4.61 5.94 21.64
N ALA A 67 4.95 6.35 20.41
CA ALA A 67 4.35 5.80 19.23
C ALA A 67 4.48 4.27 19.19
N VAL A 68 3.35 3.59 18.94
CA VAL A 68 3.27 2.13 18.88
C VAL A 68 3.38 1.69 17.43
N PHE A 69 4.40 0.88 17.15
CA PHE A 69 4.58 0.22 15.87
C PHE A 69 4.18 -1.25 16.04
N PRO A 70 3.04 -1.68 15.51
CA PRO A 70 2.49 -3.00 15.84
C PRO A 70 3.39 -4.15 15.39
N GLN A 71 4.25 -3.93 14.39
CA GLN A 71 5.22 -4.93 13.91
C GLN A 71 6.35 -5.24 14.90
N LEU A 72 6.62 -4.36 15.87
CA LEU A 72 7.74 -4.51 16.81
C LEU A 72 7.43 -5.39 18.01
N SER A 73 6.21 -5.92 18.11
CA SER A 73 5.80 -6.89 19.13
C SER A 73 5.25 -8.15 18.47
N ASN A 74 5.47 -9.31 19.07
CA ASN A 74 4.82 -10.56 18.67
C ASN A 74 3.46 -10.77 19.38
N GLU A 75 3.12 -9.92 20.35
CA GLU A 75 1.80 -9.93 20.97
C GLU A 75 0.74 -9.51 19.96
N VAL A 76 -0.44 -10.12 20.07
CA VAL A 76 -1.59 -9.84 19.21
C VAL A 76 -2.56 -8.95 19.97
N ALA A 77 -2.83 -7.75 19.44
CA ALA A 77 -3.79 -6.82 20.01
C ALA A 77 -5.23 -7.22 19.65
N GLU A 78 -6.23 -6.66 20.38
CA GLU A 78 -7.66 -6.97 20.16
C GLU A 78 -8.16 -6.58 18.76
N ASP A 79 -7.54 -5.56 18.15
CA ASP A 79 -7.86 -5.07 16.81
C ASP A 79 -7.02 -5.72 15.70
N GLU A 80 -6.22 -6.74 16.04
CA GLU A 80 -5.42 -7.53 15.10
C GLU A 80 -6.06 -8.90 14.84
N ALA A 81 -5.76 -9.52 13.71
CA ALA A 81 -6.17 -10.88 13.37
C ALA A 81 -4.95 -11.78 13.22
N VAL A 82 -5.11 -13.08 13.49
CA VAL A 82 -4.04 -14.09 13.32
C VAL A 82 -4.44 -15.10 12.27
N VAL A 83 -3.50 -15.41 11.39
CA VAL A 83 -3.63 -16.45 10.35
C VAL A 83 -2.43 -17.37 10.38
N LYS A 84 -2.67 -18.66 10.16
CA LYS A 84 -1.63 -19.65 9.94
C LYS A 84 -1.58 -20.03 8.46
N ILE A 85 -0.44 -19.86 7.83
CA ILE A 85 -0.14 -20.29 6.48
C ILE A 85 0.61 -21.60 6.55
N THR A 86 -0.04 -22.70 6.20
CA THR A 86 0.58 -24.04 6.18
C THR A 86 1.24 -24.26 4.84
N THR A 87 2.53 -24.60 4.85
CA THR A 87 3.32 -24.85 3.64
C THR A 87 4.00 -26.24 3.69
N SER A 88 4.51 -26.69 2.56
CA SER A 88 5.32 -27.92 2.49
C SER A 88 6.66 -27.83 3.26
N GLN A 89 7.06 -26.62 3.67
CA GLN A 89 8.31 -26.35 4.39
C GLN A 89 8.07 -26.03 5.88
N GLY A 90 6.82 -26.01 6.32
CA GLY A 90 6.42 -25.69 7.69
C GLY A 90 5.33 -24.62 7.74
N ASP A 91 4.88 -24.36 8.95
CA ASP A 91 3.84 -23.37 9.23
C ASP A 91 4.44 -21.98 9.45
N ILE A 92 3.74 -20.97 8.98
CA ILE A 92 4.07 -19.54 9.20
C ILE A 92 2.87 -18.90 9.89
N THR A 93 3.06 -18.34 11.07
CA THR A 93 2.01 -17.62 11.79
C THR A 93 2.19 -16.12 11.56
N VAL A 94 1.12 -15.47 11.11
CA VAL A 94 1.11 -14.05 10.74
C VAL A 94 0.04 -13.34 11.53
N LYS A 95 0.33 -12.17 12.06
CA LYS A 95 -0.69 -11.24 12.52
C LYS A 95 -0.95 -10.17 11.47
N LEU A 96 -2.20 -9.74 11.36
CA LEU A 96 -2.68 -8.80 10.37
C LEU A 96 -3.15 -7.51 11.02
N PHE A 97 -3.09 -6.39 10.30
CA PHE A 97 -3.33 -5.04 10.79
C PHE A 97 -4.55 -4.38 10.14
N PRO A 98 -5.82 -4.80 10.46
CA PRO A 98 -7.03 -4.25 9.84
C PRO A 98 -7.20 -2.73 10.05
N LYS A 99 -6.69 -2.20 11.15
CA LYS A 99 -6.73 -0.77 11.48
C LYS A 99 -5.93 0.08 10.47
N TYR A 100 -4.82 -0.46 9.96
CA TYR A 100 -3.88 0.28 9.12
C TYR A 100 -3.98 -0.04 7.64
N ALA A 101 -4.49 -1.23 7.31
CA ALA A 101 -4.65 -1.70 5.93
C ALA A 101 -5.95 -2.52 5.79
N PRO A 102 -7.13 -1.89 6.00
CA PRO A 102 -8.41 -2.59 6.01
C PRO A 102 -8.75 -3.31 4.72
N LEU A 103 -8.48 -2.72 3.54
CA LEU A 103 -8.77 -3.35 2.26
C LEU A 103 -7.87 -4.56 2.02
N ALA A 104 -6.56 -4.42 2.25
CA ALA A 104 -5.63 -5.52 2.06
C ALA A 104 -5.95 -6.70 3.00
N VAL A 105 -6.29 -6.43 4.26
CA VAL A 105 -6.69 -7.46 5.22
C VAL A 105 -8.02 -8.10 4.86
N GLU A 106 -9.06 -7.32 4.48
CA GLU A 106 -10.35 -7.84 4.04
C GLU A 106 -10.19 -8.74 2.82
N ASN A 107 -9.43 -8.28 1.81
CA ASN A 107 -9.13 -9.04 0.60
C ASN A 107 -8.42 -10.35 0.91
N PHE A 108 -7.34 -10.29 1.70
CA PHE A 108 -6.57 -11.48 2.08
C PHE A 108 -7.40 -12.49 2.87
N LEU A 109 -8.12 -12.05 3.91
CA LEU A 109 -8.93 -12.93 4.75
C LEU A 109 -10.10 -13.57 4.00
N THR A 110 -10.73 -12.83 3.07
CA THR A 110 -11.83 -13.36 2.25
C THR A 110 -11.31 -14.42 1.30
N HIS A 111 -10.22 -14.16 0.57
CA HIS A 111 -9.57 -15.16 -0.27
C HIS A 111 -9.13 -16.40 0.53
N ALA A 112 -8.56 -16.21 1.73
CA ALA A 112 -8.16 -17.34 2.59
C ALA A 112 -9.36 -18.19 3.03
N LYS A 113 -10.48 -17.56 3.42
CA LYS A 113 -11.73 -18.25 3.81
C LYS A 113 -12.37 -19.02 2.65
N GLU A 114 -12.23 -18.51 1.44
CA GLU A 114 -12.74 -19.14 0.22
C GLU A 114 -11.82 -20.25 -0.31
N GLY A 115 -10.68 -20.52 0.34
CA GLY A 115 -9.70 -21.52 -0.11
C GLY A 115 -8.92 -21.08 -1.35
N TYR A 116 -8.96 -19.80 -1.70
CA TYR A 116 -8.32 -19.28 -2.91
C TYR A 116 -6.81 -19.50 -2.93
N TYR A 117 -6.17 -19.49 -1.78
CA TYR A 117 -4.72 -19.68 -1.64
C TYR A 117 -4.30 -21.16 -1.54
N ASP A 118 -5.25 -22.08 -1.42
CA ASP A 118 -4.93 -23.50 -1.23
C ASP A 118 -4.22 -24.08 -2.44
N GLY A 119 -3.07 -24.73 -2.21
CA GLY A 119 -2.26 -25.34 -3.25
C GLY A 119 -1.47 -24.36 -4.13
N LEU A 120 -1.50 -23.05 -3.85
CA LEU A 120 -0.71 -22.10 -4.60
C LEU A 120 0.79 -22.21 -4.30
N LEU A 121 1.59 -21.86 -5.30
CA LEU A 121 3.04 -21.88 -5.21
C LEU A 121 3.58 -20.54 -4.68
N PHE A 122 4.67 -20.60 -3.94
CA PHE A 122 5.59 -19.46 -3.84
C PHE A 122 6.38 -19.39 -5.14
N HIS A 123 5.77 -18.77 -6.16
CA HIS A 123 6.28 -18.76 -7.53
C HIS A 123 7.54 -17.89 -7.72
N ARG A 124 7.84 -17.02 -6.75
CA ARG A 124 9.03 -16.16 -6.77
C ARG A 124 9.68 -16.18 -5.40
N VAL A 125 10.91 -16.70 -5.34
CA VAL A 125 11.72 -16.80 -4.12
C VAL A 125 13.10 -16.21 -4.41
N ILE A 126 13.43 -15.11 -3.74
CA ILE A 126 14.72 -14.42 -3.94
C ILE A 126 15.41 -14.30 -2.59
N ASN A 127 16.59 -14.90 -2.49
CA ASN A 127 17.40 -14.84 -1.28
C ASN A 127 17.76 -13.39 -0.90
N ASN A 128 17.74 -13.09 0.39
CA ASN A 128 17.94 -11.73 0.94
C ASN A 128 17.00 -10.67 0.35
N PHE A 129 15.79 -11.09 -0.04
CA PHE A 129 14.76 -10.17 -0.52
C PHE A 129 13.39 -10.61 0.00
N MET A 130 12.66 -11.51 -0.70
CA MET A 130 11.30 -11.89 -0.33
C MET A 130 10.91 -13.24 -0.93
N ILE A 131 9.81 -13.80 -0.43
CA ILE A 131 9.07 -14.91 -1.04
C ILE A 131 7.68 -14.41 -1.40
N GLN A 132 7.22 -14.67 -2.64
CA GLN A 132 5.97 -14.16 -3.20
C GLN A 132 5.05 -15.29 -3.66
N THR A 133 3.76 -15.15 -3.37
CA THR A 133 2.69 -16.11 -3.66
C THR A 133 1.37 -15.39 -3.96
N GLY A 134 0.25 -16.12 -3.98
CA GLY A 134 -1.09 -15.55 -4.16
C GLY A 134 -1.50 -15.42 -5.63
N ASP A 135 -0.74 -16.03 -6.54
CA ASP A 135 -1.06 -16.11 -7.96
C ASP A 135 -1.59 -17.50 -8.32
N PRO A 136 -2.87 -17.63 -8.74
CA PRO A 136 -3.42 -18.91 -9.19
C PRO A 136 -2.74 -19.52 -10.43
N LYS A 137 -2.11 -18.68 -11.27
CA LYS A 137 -1.36 -19.16 -12.43
C LYS A 137 0.06 -19.62 -12.06
N GLY A 138 0.61 -19.15 -10.96
CA GLY A 138 1.95 -19.48 -10.51
C GLY A 138 3.08 -18.93 -11.40
N ASP A 139 2.82 -17.94 -12.24
CA ASP A 139 3.78 -17.30 -13.15
C ASP A 139 4.00 -15.80 -12.87
N GLY A 140 3.30 -15.26 -11.88
CA GLY A 140 3.35 -13.84 -11.49
C GLY A 140 2.39 -12.93 -12.25
N THR A 141 1.60 -13.46 -13.20
CA THR A 141 0.69 -12.65 -14.04
C THR A 141 -0.76 -12.71 -13.64
N GLY A 142 -1.11 -13.60 -12.71
CA GLY A 142 -2.48 -13.84 -12.26
C GLY A 142 -2.82 -13.15 -10.95
N GLY A 143 -4.01 -13.45 -10.47
CA GLY A 143 -4.54 -12.92 -9.23
C GLY A 143 -5.41 -11.69 -9.41
N GLU A 144 -6.43 -11.60 -8.57
CA GLU A 144 -7.40 -10.52 -8.61
C GLU A 144 -7.89 -10.20 -7.20
N SER A 145 -8.48 -9.03 -7.02
CA SER A 145 -9.13 -8.68 -5.76
C SER A 145 -10.49 -9.34 -5.64
N ILE A 146 -10.98 -9.48 -4.40
CA ILE A 146 -12.35 -9.96 -4.13
C ILE A 146 -13.43 -9.06 -4.73
N TRP A 147 -13.10 -7.81 -5.07
CA TRP A 147 -14.03 -6.80 -5.60
C TRP A 147 -14.04 -6.73 -7.13
N LYS A 148 -13.09 -7.36 -7.80
CA LYS A 148 -12.99 -7.30 -9.26
C LYS A 148 -14.29 -7.74 -9.93
N GLY A 149 -14.86 -6.85 -10.74
CA GLY A 149 -16.14 -7.07 -11.40
C GLY A 149 -17.38 -7.03 -10.48
N LYS A 150 -17.22 -6.87 -9.17
CA LYS A 150 -18.31 -6.84 -8.17
C LYS A 150 -18.52 -5.43 -7.59
N ASP A 151 -17.42 -4.76 -7.19
CA ASP A 151 -17.47 -3.42 -6.59
C ASP A 151 -16.45 -2.50 -7.25
N LYS A 152 -16.93 -1.70 -8.20
CA LYS A 152 -16.10 -0.76 -8.96
C LYS A 152 -15.59 0.43 -8.13
N SER A 153 -16.14 0.67 -6.95
CA SER A 153 -15.65 1.73 -6.06
C SER A 153 -14.38 1.33 -5.35
N LYS A 154 -14.16 0.03 -5.14
CA LYS A 154 -12.94 -0.54 -4.54
C LYS A 154 -11.94 -1.03 -5.59
N ASP A 155 -12.43 -1.66 -6.68
CA ASP A 155 -11.61 -2.14 -7.78
C ASP A 155 -12.27 -1.82 -9.13
N SER A 156 -11.77 -0.82 -9.82
CA SER A 156 -12.26 -0.38 -11.12
C SER A 156 -11.93 -1.35 -12.28
N GLY A 157 -11.18 -2.43 -11.99
CA GLY A 157 -10.74 -3.45 -12.95
C GLY A 157 -9.22 -3.61 -13.02
N THR A 158 -8.46 -2.75 -12.36
CA THR A 158 -6.99 -2.78 -12.31
C THR A 158 -6.42 -3.21 -10.97
N GLY A 159 -7.26 -3.37 -9.96
CA GLY A 159 -6.92 -3.67 -8.58
C GLY A 159 -7.40 -2.60 -7.60
N PHE A 160 -7.24 -2.85 -6.30
CA PHE A 160 -7.63 -1.91 -5.26
C PHE A 160 -6.50 -0.96 -4.85
N GLU A 161 -6.88 0.14 -4.18
CA GLU A 161 -5.94 1.21 -3.81
C GLU A 161 -4.86 0.74 -2.83
N ASN A 162 -3.72 1.45 -2.86
CA ASN A 162 -2.67 1.25 -1.89
C ASN A 162 -3.03 1.91 -0.55
N GLU A 163 -2.85 1.16 0.53
CA GLU A 163 -3.03 1.65 1.89
C GLU A 163 -1.66 1.83 2.54
N TYR A 164 -1.25 3.06 2.77
CA TYR A 164 0.01 3.37 3.42
C TYR A 164 -0.21 3.87 4.83
N SER A 165 0.60 3.38 5.75
CA SER A 165 0.60 3.83 7.13
C SER A 165 2.03 4.15 7.57
N PRO A 166 2.28 5.27 8.24
CA PRO A 166 3.59 5.58 8.81
C PRO A 166 3.94 4.73 10.04
N TYR A 167 3.08 3.79 10.43
CA TYR A 167 3.31 2.82 11.49
C TYR A 167 3.67 1.43 10.97
N LEU A 168 3.66 1.21 9.64
CA LEU A 168 3.95 -0.07 9.00
C LEU A 168 5.07 0.07 7.97
N TYR A 169 6.05 -0.83 8.03
CA TYR A 169 7.25 -0.81 7.21
C TYR A 169 7.57 -2.21 6.66
N ASN A 170 8.30 -2.28 5.56
CA ASN A 170 8.75 -3.53 4.97
C ASN A 170 9.93 -4.15 5.75
N LEU A 171 9.76 -4.32 7.05
CA LEU A 171 10.69 -5.01 7.94
C LEU A 171 10.83 -6.50 7.55
N ARG A 172 11.84 -7.19 8.07
CA ARG A 172 11.91 -8.64 7.96
C ARG A 172 10.67 -9.29 8.59
N GLY A 173 10.03 -10.22 7.88
CA GLY A 173 8.77 -10.84 8.25
C GLY A 173 7.51 -10.02 7.91
N ALA A 174 7.63 -8.81 7.37
CA ALA A 174 6.47 -8.05 6.91
C ALA A 174 5.76 -8.77 5.77
N LEU A 175 4.42 -8.84 5.88
CA LEU A 175 3.50 -9.29 4.84
C LEU A 175 3.00 -8.08 4.09
N ALA A 176 3.23 -8.01 2.77
CA ALA A 176 2.87 -6.86 1.95
C ALA A 176 2.29 -7.26 0.60
N MET A 177 1.43 -6.40 0.04
CA MET A 177 0.82 -6.62 -1.27
C MET A 177 1.86 -6.51 -2.38
N ALA A 178 1.86 -7.51 -3.27
CA ALA A 178 2.55 -7.40 -4.55
C ALA A 178 1.61 -6.68 -5.55
N ASN A 179 2.16 -5.70 -6.26
CA ASN A 179 1.43 -4.92 -7.26
C ASN A 179 2.35 -4.56 -8.44
N SER A 180 1.75 -4.19 -9.58
CA SER A 180 2.45 -3.77 -10.80
C SER A 180 2.58 -2.25 -10.92
N GLY A 181 2.30 -1.53 -9.85
CA GLY A 181 2.31 -0.08 -9.74
C GLY A 181 1.26 0.43 -8.75
N PRO A 182 1.11 1.73 -8.60
CA PRO A 182 0.15 2.30 -7.65
C PRO A 182 -1.29 1.79 -7.91
N ASN A 183 -1.98 1.37 -6.85
CA ASN A 183 -3.41 0.99 -6.87
C ASN A 183 -3.72 -0.18 -7.82
N THR A 184 -2.79 -1.16 -7.91
CA THR A 184 -2.99 -2.38 -8.72
C THR A 184 -2.91 -3.64 -7.86
N ASN A 185 -3.36 -3.57 -6.61
CA ASN A 185 -3.34 -4.70 -5.69
C ASN A 185 -4.41 -5.72 -6.08
N GLY A 186 -4.02 -6.99 -6.15
CA GLY A 186 -4.90 -8.13 -6.41
C GLY A 186 -4.88 -9.11 -5.25
N SER A 187 -4.59 -10.38 -5.55
CA SER A 187 -4.44 -11.44 -4.53
C SER A 187 -2.98 -11.72 -4.16
N GLN A 188 -2.01 -11.27 -4.96
CA GLN A 188 -0.60 -11.58 -4.73
C GLN A 188 -0.03 -10.79 -3.54
N PHE A 189 0.76 -11.48 -2.73
CA PHE A 189 1.48 -10.90 -1.59
C PHE A 189 2.86 -11.53 -1.46
N TYR A 190 3.72 -10.89 -0.66
CA TYR A 190 5.04 -11.41 -0.33
C TYR A 190 5.36 -11.27 1.15
N ILE A 191 6.31 -12.09 1.60
CA ILE A 191 6.92 -12.00 2.93
C ILE A 191 8.38 -11.56 2.75
N ASN A 192 8.76 -10.48 3.41
CA ASN A 192 10.15 -10.00 3.42
C ASN A 192 11.04 -10.97 4.22
N GLN A 193 12.13 -11.44 3.60
CA GLN A 193 13.07 -12.35 4.28
C GLN A 193 14.51 -11.85 4.35
N ASN A 194 14.79 -10.63 3.84
CA ASN A 194 16.12 -10.04 3.92
C ASN A 194 16.58 -9.92 5.38
N LYS A 195 17.79 -10.45 5.66
CA LYS A 195 18.41 -10.46 7.00
C LYS A 195 19.52 -9.42 7.17
N ALA A 196 19.84 -8.68 6.10
CA ALA A 196 20.94 -7.74 6.15
C ALA A 196 20.60 -6.53 7.01
N ASP A 197 21.51 -6.13 7.88
CA ASP A 197 21.43 -4.83 8.57
C ASP A 197 21.59 -3.70 7.53
N ILE A 198 20.53 -2.91 7.40
CA ILE A 198 20.47 -1.76 6.50
C ILE A 198 20.22 -0.45 7.23
N SER A 199 20.16 -0.48 8.56
CA SER A 199 19.82 0.65 9.43
C SER A 199 20.72 1.86 9.19
N SER A 200 22.03 1.66 8.98
CA SER A 200 23.00 2.73 8.74
C SER A 200 22.79 3.52 7.44
N LYS A 201 21.97 2.99 6.52
CA LYS A 201 21.64 3.64 5.24
C LYS A 201 20.36 4.45 5.29
N LEU A 202 19.61 4.40 6.41
CA LEU A 202 18.32 5.04 6.54
C LEU A 202 18.46 6.48 7.04
N PRO A 203 17.84 7.45 6.35
CA PRO A 203 17.87 8.85 6.78
C PRO A 203 16.96 9.06 8.00
N THR A 204 17.51 9.67 9.04
CA THR A 204 16.83 9.90 10.32
C THR A 204 15.70 10.94 10.25
N ASP A 205 15.62 11.69 9.18
CA ASP A 205 14.54 12.64 8.89
C ASP A 205 13.34 12.01 8.17
N ARG A 206 13.42 10.72 7.81
CA ARG A 206 12.37 9.98 7.10
C ARG A 206 11.89 8.73 7.82
N PHE A 207 12.69 8.21 8.74
CA PHE A 207 12.37 7.00 9.47
C PHE A 207 12.39 7.26 10.97
N PRO A 208 11.34 6.82 11.72
CA PRO A 208 11.36 6.84 13.17
C PRO A 208 12.55 6.05 13.74
N ALA A 209 13.11 6.50 14.85
CA ALA A 209 14.28 5.85 15.46
C ALA A 209 14.04 4.36 15.76
N LYS A 210 12.85 4.00 16.26
CA LYS A 210 12.45 2.60 16.52
C LYS A 210 12.44 1.74 15.26
N ILE A 211 12.08 2.33 14.12
CA ILE A 211 12.05 1.64 12.82
C ILE A 211 13.46 1.49 12.28
N ILE A 212 14.33 2.50 12.39
CA ILE A 212 15.76 2.37 12.05
C ILE A 212 16.38 1.23 12.86
N GLU A 213 16.08 1.15 14.14
CA GLU A 213 16.56 0.06 15.00
C GLU A 213 16.05 -1.30 14.52
N ALA A 214 14.76 -1.41 14.16
CA ALA A 214 14.17 -2.64 13.66
C ALA A 214 14.79 -3.11 12.33
N TYR A 215 15.23 -2.19 11.48
CA TYR A 215 15.91 -2.53 10.22
C TYR A 215 17.33 -3.09 10.41
N LYS A 216 17.86 -3.15 11.63
CA LYS A 216 19.07 -3.94 11.95
C LYS A 216 18.84 -5.43 11.76
N GLU A 217 17.60 -5.90 12.02
CA GLU A 217 17.20 -7.29 11.82
C GLU A 217 16.82 -7.60 10.37
N GLY A 218 16.88 -6.61 9.48
CA GLY A 218 16.62 -6.74 8.06
C GLY A 218 15.30 -6.15 7.57
N GLY A 219 15.00 -6.40 6.33
CA GLY A 219 13.85 -5.86 5.61
C GLY A 219 14.24 -5.13 4.32
N ASN A 220 13.26 -4.50 3.67
CA ASN A 220 13.44 -3.89 2.35
C ASN A 220 12.85 -2.47 2.30
N PRO A 221 13.52 -1.44 2.86
CA PRO A 221 12.98 -0.08 2.96
C PRO A 221 12.73 0.58 1.60
N SER A 222 13.30 0.07 0.51
CA SER A 222 13.01 0.53 -0.85
C SER A 222 11.58 0.23 -1.31
N LEU A 223 10.87 -0.64 -0.59
CA LEU A 223 9.47 -1.02 -0.83
C LEU A 223 8.49 -0.17 0.00
N ASP A 224 8.98 0.55 1.03
CA ASP A 224 8.15 1.44 1.84
C ASP A 224 7.53 2.53 0.98
N GLY A 225 6.23 2.80 1.19
CA GLY A 225 5.46 3.74 0.40
C GLY A 225 5.15 3.28 -1.04
N LYS A 226 5.46 2.02 -1.41
CA LYS A 226 5.15 1.44 -2.73
C LYS A 226 4.26 0.21 -2.61
N HIS A 227 4.53 -0.62 -1.63
CA HIS A 227 3.81 -1.86 -1.37
C HIS A 227 3.17 -1.81 0.01
N PRO A 228 1.83 -1.84 0.11
CA PRO A 228 1.14 -1.77 1.39
C PRO A 228 1.49 -2.97 2.28
N VAL A 229 2.03 -2.68 3.45
CA VAL A 229 2.21 -3.69 4.50
C VAL A 229 0.89 -3.87 5.22
N PHE A 230 0.44 -5.12 5.39
CA PHE A 230 -0.83 -5.43 6.05
C PHE A 230 -0.71 -6.52 7.13
N GLY A 231 0.48 -7.07 7.34
CA GLY A 231 0.74 -8.08 8.37
C GLY A 231 2.22 -8.22 8.74
N GLN A 232 2.48 -9.06 9.74
CA GLN A 232 3.81 -9.39 10.23
C GLN A 232 3.86 -10.86 10.64
N VAL A 233 4.89 -11.59 10.20
CA VAL A 233 5.17 -12.93 10.71
C VAL A 233 5.61 -12.83 12.16
N ILE A 234 4.98 -13.62 13.02
CA ILE A 234 5.27 -13.72 14.46
C ILE A 234 5.86 -15.06 14.86
N ASP A 235 5.76 -16.08 13.97
CA ASP A 235 6.37 -17.40 14.14
C ASP A 235 6.58 -18.06 12.77
N GLY A 236 7.63 -18.90 12.63
CA GLY A 236 7.91 -19.66 11.41
C GLY A 236 8.77 -18.94 10.37
N MET A 237 9.52 -17.86 10.72
CA MET A 237 10.42 -17.13 9.82
C MET A 237 11.72 -17.88 9.50
#